data_e9f0c88d741a27a01f2e9d98ef90a0b6
#
_entry.id   e9f0c88d741a27a01f2e9d98ef90a0b6
#
_cell.length_a   1.000
_cell.length_b   1.000
_cell.length_c   1.000
_cell.angle_alpha   90.00
_cell.angle_beta   90.00
_cell.angle_gamma   90.00
#
_symmetry.space_group_name_H-M   'P 1'
#
loop_
_entity.id
_entity.type
_entity.pdbx_description
1 polymer ?
#
loop_
_entity_poly.entity_id
_entity_poly.type
_entity_poly.pdbx_seq_one_letter_code
_entity_poly.pdbx_strand_id
1 'polypeptide(L)'
;MKFGVSIAAASLVLTACGGSGSSDDNDNAADGSTDNTSSAEDICASADGDGPKIGVAYDVGGRGDQSFNDSAYAGVVRAVEELDATCQEAEAGANEDDVVRAERLRTLAEAGFNPVIGVGFLYSPAAAEVAAEFPDTEFAVIDGYSEFVAPADNLVDLTFAANEGSFLVGVAAALKSESDTIGFIGGTPGDLIKEFEAGFVAGVKAAKPEAELLVQYLTQDPDDSDAFEDPPGARTAAEGMIDRGADVIYHAAGKSGLGLFQAVVEAGEGVWAIGVDSDQYLTASADQQPQILTSMLKRIDTAIYDFTAAMMEGEEPSGGRKYDLSDEGVGYSTSGGFIDDITGELDDYAQQIIDGEIEVPTAP
;
A
#
# COMPACT_ATOMS: atom_id res chain seq x y z
N MET A 1 38.98 47.18 -36.70
CA MET A 1 38.32 48.34 -36.05
C MET A 1 37.83 47.78 -34.74
N LYS A 2 38.55 47.86 -33.68
CA LYS A 2 38.80 48.89 -32.68
C LYS A 2 37.52 49.29 -31.93
N PHE A 3 37.64 49.07 -30.61
CA PHE A 3 37.12 49.71 -29.37
C PHE A 3 35.80 49.18 -28.88
N GLY A 4 35.54 48.95 -27.59
CA GLY A 4 36.32 49.26 -26.38
C GLY A 4 35.55 48.77 -25.14
N VAL A 5 36.33 48.50 -24.14
CA VAL A 5 36.05 48.09 -22.74
C VAL A 5 35.32 49.18 -21.98
N SER A 6 34.45 48.81 -21.03
CA SER A 6 34.38 49.55 -19.76
C SER A 6 33.81 48.66 -18.63
N ILE A 7 34.64 48.48 -17.62
CA ILE A 7 34.45 47.90 -16.29
C ILE A 7 33.93 49.04 -15.37
N ALA A 8 33.01 48.74 -14.48
CA ALA A 8 32.81 49.54 -13.27
C ALA A 8 32.42 48.63 -12.10
N ALA A 9 33.35 48.54 -11.17
CA ALA A 9 33.19 47.99 -9.83
C ALA A 9 32.98 49.12 -8.81
N ALA A 10 32.20 48.89 -7.79
CA ALA A 10 32.26 49.53 -6.46
C ALA A 10 31.18 48.91 -5.60
N SER A 11 31.39 48.39 -4.49
CA SER A 11 32.13 48.53 -3.23
C SER A 11 31.17 48.38 -2.07
N LEU A 12 31.55 47.52 -1.14
CA LEU A 12 30.97 47.23 0.20
C LEU A 12 30.74 48.48 1.02
N VAL A 13 29.71 48.40 1.93
CA VAL A 13 29.80 48.96 3.29
C VAL A 13 29.12 48.03 4.29
N LEU A 14 29.92 47.50 5.21
CA LEU A 14 29.52 46.95 6.50
C LEU A 14 29.29 48.09 7.48
N THR A 15 28.25 48.02 8.30
CA THR A 15 28.24 48.65 9.63
C THR A 15 27.50 47.77 10.62
N ALA A 16 28.23 47.36 11.65
CA ALA A 16 27.75 46.79 12.91
C ALA A 16 27.64 47.87 13.96
N CYS A 17 26.69 47.69 14.90
CA CYS A 17 26.63 48.10 16.31
C CYS A 17 25.14 48.18 16.67
N GLY A 18 24.56 47.48 17.64
CA GLY A 18 24.95 47.31 19.02
C GLY A 18 24.08 48.19 19.91
N GLY A 19 23.18 47.65 20.75
CA GLY A 19 22.49 48.43 21.79
C GLY A 19 21.22 47.79 22.32
N SER A 20 21.30 47.28 23.53
CA SER A 20 20.27 46.74 24.44
C SER A 20 19.19 47.74 24.83
N GLY A 21 17.96 47.22 25.11
CA GLY A 21 16.94 47.98 25.88
C GLY A 21 15.58 47.31 25.88
N SER A 22 15.17 46.90 27.02
CA SER A 22 14.03 46.11 27.47
C SER A 22 12.65 46.77 27.28
N SER A 23 11.69 45.86 27.38
CA SER A 23 10.31 45.88 27.92
C SER A 23 9.13 46.19 27.04
N ASP A 24 8.28 45.17 27.04
CA ASP A 24 6.83 45.11 27.27
C ASP A 24 5.82 45.32 26.13
N ASP A 25 4.96 44.30 26.14
CA ASP A 25 3.53 44.25 25.76
C ASP A 25 3.13 43.85 24.32
N ASN A 26 2.78 42.59 24.19
CA ASN A 26 1.48 42.04 23.78
C ASN A 26 0.82 42.63 22.54
N ASP A 27 0.84 41.85 21.45
CA ASP A 27 -0.44 41.39 20.86
C ASP A 27 -0.23 40.33 19.78
N ASN A 28 -1.03 39.35 19.94
CA ASN A 28 -1.32 38.10 19.24
C ASN A 28 -1.65 38.33 17.75
N ALA A 29 -0.91 37.67 16.87
CA ALA A 29 -1.41 37.19 15.58
C ALA A 29 -0.64 35.89 15.23
N ALA A 30 -1.28 34.78 15.49
CA ALA A 30 -0.84 33.47 15.07
C ALA A 30 -0.98 33.36 13.55
N ASP A 31 0.14 33.32 12.87
CA ASP A 31 0.23 32.69 11.55
C ASP A 31 1.11 31.45 11.73
N GLY A 32 0.45 30.36 12.15
CA GLY A 32 1.03 29.04 12.33
C GLY A 32 0.67 28.18 11.15
N SER A 33 1.30 28.41 10.02
CA SER A 33 1.44 27.37 9.00
C SER A 33 2.44 26.35 9.55
N THR A 34 1.93 25.42 10.33
CA THR A 34 2.65 24.17 10.60
C THR A 34 2.50 23.31 9.38
N ASP A 35 3.47 23.38 8.48
CA ASP A 35 3.80 22.28 7.57
C ASP A 35 4.10 21.06 8.47
N ASN A 36 3.06 20.28 8.72
CA ASN A 36 3.18 19.01 9.43
C ASN A 36 3.44 17.88 8.42
N THR A 37 4.39 18.08 7.53
CA THR A 37 5.14 16.98 6.94
C THR A 37 6.19 16.58 7.98
N SER A 38 5.76 15.85 9.02
CA SER A 38 6.68 15.00 9.73
C SER A 38 7.17 13.99 8.71
N SER A 39 8.35 14.19 8.15
CA SER A 39 9.15 13.09 7.66
C SER A 39 9.19 12.10 8.82
N ALA A 40 8.43 10.98 8.71
CA ALA A 40 8.58 9.89 9.64
C ALA A 40 10.08 9.59 9.63
N GLU A 41 10.75 9.79 10.77
CA GLU A 41 12.15 9.42 10.90
C GLU A 41 12.23 7.98 10.45
N ASP A 42 13.17 7.69 9.56
CA ASP A 42 13.41 6.33 9.11
C ASP A 42 13.69 5.46 10.32
N ILE A 43 12.70 4.65 10.72
CA ILE A 43 12.78 3.84 11.95
C ILE A 43 13.98 2.92 11.88
N CYS A 44 14.31 2.39 10.70
CA CYS A 44 15.43 1.48 10.51
C CYS A 44 16.78 2.16 10.73
N ALA A 45 16.90 3.45 10.43
CA ALA A 45 18.13 4.21 10.68
C ALA A 45 18.38 4.48 12.16
N SER A 46 17.33 4.46 13.01
CA SER A 46 17.41 4.75 14.44
C SER A 46 17.23 3.51 15.33
N ALA A 47 16.81 2.37 14.78
CA ALA A 47 16.62 1.13 15.52
C ALA A 47 17.96 0.55 16.01
N ASP A 48 18.09 0.33 17.33
CA ASP A 48 19.27 -0.17 17.99
C ASP A 48 18.96 -1.34 18.97
N GLY A 49 17.81 -2.01 18.76
CA GLY A 49 17.33 -3.11 19.57
C GLY A 49 18.20 -4.37 19.53
N ASP A 50 17.98 -5.25 20.49
CA ASP A 50 18.65 -6.57 20.59
C ASP A 50 17.75 -7.71 20.02
N GLY A 51 16.59 -7.38 19.46
CA GLY A 51 15.63 -8.31 18.88
C GLY A 51 15.99 -8.79 17.46
N PRO A 52 15.01 -9.27 16.68
CA PRO A 52 15.23 -9.74 15.31
C PRO A 52 15.83 -8.66 14.40
N LYS A 53 16.60 -9.09 13.40
CA LYS A 53 17.15 -8.19 12.38
C LYS A 53 16.39 -8.38 11.09
N ILE A 54 15.43 -7.50 10.81
CA ILE A 54 14.54 -7.62 9.68
C ILE A 54 15.17 -6.98 8.44
N GLY A 55 15.40 -7.76 7.38
CA GLY A 55 15.69 -7.24 6.05
C GLY A 55 14.40 -7.18 5.24
N VAL A 56 14.00 -6.01 4.75
CA VAL A 56 12.80 -5.86 3.95
C VAL A 56 13.13 -5.30 2.56
N ALA A 57 12.67 -5.98 1.52
CA ALA A 57 12.86 -5.61 0.13
C ALA A 57 11.50 -5.27 -0.49
N TYR A 58 11.28 -4.00 -0.82
CA TYR A 58 10.02 -3.48 -1.34
C TYR A 58 9.83 -3.77 -2.83
N ASP A 59 8.58 -3.79 -3.25
CA ASP A 59 8.16 -3.94 -4.65
C ASP A 59 8.16 -2.59 -5.38
N VAL A 60 7.88 -2.63 -6.67
CA VAL A 60 7.70 -1.47 -7.54
C VAL A 60 6.71 -0.47 -6.90
N GLY A 61 6.99 0.81 -7.05
CA GLY A 61 6.29 1.89 -6.34
C GLY A 61 6.97 2.30 -5.05
N GLY A 62 7.63 1.37 -4.33
CA GLY A 62 8.39 1.62 -3.12
C GLY A 62 7.58 2.28 -2.00
N ARG A 63 8.29 2.78 -0.98
CA ARG A 63 7.70 3.56 0.10
C ARG A 63 7.03 4.84 -0.41
N GLY A 64 5.92 5.23 0.24
CA GLY A 64 5.10 6.38 -0.16
C GLY A 64 4.04 6.04 -1.19
N ASP A 65 3.75 4.75 -1.40
CA ASP A 65 2.63 4.30 -2.24
C ASP A 65 1.27 4.47 -1.55
N GLN A 66 1.28 4.75 -0.24
CA GLN A 66 0.11 4.86 0.64
C GLN A 66 -0.77 3.59 0.64
N SER A 67 -0.22 2.46 0.28
CA SER A 67 -0.93 1.20 0.05
C SER A 67 -0.08 0.01 0.51
N PHE A 68 0.43 -0.79 -0.42
CA PHE A 68 1.05 -2.09 -0.25
C PHE A 68 2.40 -2.03 0.50
N ASN A 69 3.34 -1.22 -0.03
CA ASN A 69 4.67 -1.10 0.56
C ASN A 69 4.65 -0.35 1.90
N ASP A 70 3.79 0.68 2.02
CA ASP A 70 3.63 1.40 3.28
C ASP A 70 2.95 0.53 4.36
N SER A 71 2.05 -0.40 3.99
CA SER A 71 1.51 -1.40 4.92
C SER A 71 2.60 -2.36 5.40
N ALA A 72 3.48 -2.81 4.51
CA ALA A 72 4.63 -3.63 4.89
C ALA A 72 5.56 -2.89 5.87
N TYR A 73 5.86 -1.63 5.58
CA TYR A 73 6.64 -0.79 6.48
C TYR A 73 6.00 -0.63 7.85
N ALA A 74 4.69 -0.46 7.93
CA ALA A 74 3.97 -0.37 9.21
C ALA A 74 4.17 -1.63 10.07
N GLY A 75 4.22 -2.82 9.45
CA GLY A 75 4.56 -4.07 10.13
C GLY A 75 6.00 -4.10 10.66
N VAL A 76 6.95 -3.59 9.88
CA VAL A 76 8.35 -3.45 10.31
C VAL A 76 8.46 -2.47 11.48
N VAL A 77 7.81 -1.31 11.39
CA VAL A 77 7.76 -0.31 12.48
C VAL A 77 7.24 -0.94 13.77
N ARG A 78 6.12 -1.66 13.68
CA ARG A 78 5.55 -2.35 14.83
C ARG A 78 6.51 -3.38 15.44
N ALA A 79 7.23 -4.12 14.61
CA ALA A 79 8.23 -5.08 15.09
C ALA A 79 9.42 -4.38 15.77
N VAL A 80 9.86 -3.23 15.27
CA VAL A 80 10.89 -2.41 15.95
C VAL A 80 10.39 -1.92 17.31
N GLU A 81 9.17 -1.42 17.39
CA GLU A 81 8.60 -0.84 18.61
C GLU A 81 8.24 -1.90 19.68
N GLU A 82 7.70 -3.05 19.25
CA GLU A 82 7.14 -4.05 20.17
C GLU A 82 8.04 -5.27 20.41
N LEU A 83 8.93 -5.61 19.45
CA LEU A 83 9.81 -6.78 19.52
C LEU A 83 11.29 -6.40 19.67
N ASP A 84 11.60 -5.12 19.88
CA ASP A 84 12.97 -4.60 19.98
C ASP A 84 13.83 -4.95 18.75
N ALA A 85 13.17 -5.05 17.56
CA ALA A 85 13.82 -5.41 16.31
C ALA A 85 14.71 -4.29 15.77
N THR A 86 15.66 -4.66 14.91
CA THR A 86 16.36 -3.73 14.02
C THR A 86 15.98 -4.04 12.59
N CYS A 87 16.13 -3.08 11.68
CA CYS A 87 15.75 -3.31 10.29
C CYS A 87 16.68 -2.66 9.28
N GLN A 88 16.63 -3.18 8.06
CA GLN A 88 17.19 -2.57 6.87
C GLN A 88 16.21 -2.67 5.73
N GLU A 89 15.97 -1.55 5.08
CA GLU A 89 15.12 -1.43 3.90
C GLU A 89 15.95 -1.50 2.61
N ALA A 90 15.35 -2.08 1.57
CA ALA A 90 15.91 -2.12 0.23
C ALA A 90 14.80 -1.81 -0.80
N GLU A 91 14.96 -0.71 -1.51
CA GLU A 91 13.99 -0.22 -2.49
C GLU A 91 14.14 -0.96 -3.83
N ALA A 92 13.01 -1.13 -4.53
CA ALA A 92 13.02 -1.60 -5.91
C ALA A 92 13.50 -0.52 -6.87
N GLY A 93 14.20 -0.93 -7.92
CA GLY A 93 14.50 -0.08 -9.07
C GLY A 93 13.47 -0.25 -10.19
N ALA A 94 13.51 0.62 -11.19
CA ALA A 94 12.65 0.50 -12.35
C ALA A 94 13.05 -0.71 -13.23
N ASN A 95 12.07 -1.46 -13.74
CA ASN A 95 12.27 -2.56 -14.71
C ASN A 95 13.26 -3.64 -14.21
N GLU A 96 13.15 -4.06 -12.97
CA GLU A 96 14.00 -5.10 -12.39
C GLU A 96 13.58 -6.49 -12.85
N ASP A 97 14.59 -7.33 -13.09
CA ASP A 97 14.41 -8.76 -13.32
C ASP A 97 14.62 -9.58 -12.02
N ASP A 98 14.36 -10.87 -12.09
CA ASP A 98 14.52 -11.78 -10.94
C ASP A 98 15.96 -11.85 -10.44
N VAL A 99 16.95 -11.62 -11.31
CA VAL A 99 18.38 -11.61 -10.91
C VAL A 99 18.66 -10.45 -9.96
N VAL A 100 18.13 -9.26 -10.25
CA VAL A 100 18.29 -8.08 -9.39
C VAL A 100 17.56 -8.27 -8.07
N ARG A 101 16.34 -8.84 -8.10
CA ARG A 101 15.59 -9.17 -6.87
C ARG A 101 16.33 -10.20 -6.02
N ALA A 102 16.87 -11.25 -6.62
CA ALA A 102 17.67 -12.27 -5.90
C ALA A 102 18.92 -11.66 -5.27
N GLU A 103 19.65 -10.78 -5.98
CA GLU A 103 20.84 -10.10 -5.44
C GLU A 103 20.49 -9.20 -4.25
N ARG A 104 19.33 -8.56 -4.26
CA ARG A 104 18.84 -7.74 -3.13
C ARG A 104 18.57 -8.60 -1.91
N LEU A 105 17.82 -9.71 -2.05
CA LEU A 105 17.59 -10.62 -0.93
C LEU A 105 18.89 -11.23 -0.41
N ARG A 106 19.79 -11.64 -1.32
CA ARG A 106 21.11 -12.19 -0.97
C ARG A 106 21.94 -11.18 -0.17
N THR A 107 21.96 -9.91 -0.58
CA THR A 107 22.67 -8.83 0.13
C THR A 107 22.16 -8.68 1.57
N LEU A 108 20.87 -8.74 1.79
CA LEU A 108 20.28 -8.68 3.14
C LEU A 108 20.66 -9.90 3.98
N ALA A 109 20.57 -11.11 3.41
CA ALA A 109 20.96 -12.34 4.10
C ALA A 109 22.45 -12.39 4.42
N GLU A 110 23.34 -11.98 3.50
CA GLU A 110 24.80 -11.88 3.74
C GLU A 110 25.15 -10.86 4.82
N ALA A 111 24.36 -9.79 4.94
CA ALA A 111 24.52 -8.79 6.01
C ALA A 111 24.02 -9.31 7.38
N GLY A 112 23.46 -10.51 7.43
CA GLY A 112 23.01 -11.19 8.65
C GLY A 112 21.63 -10.74 9.13
N PHE A 113 20.79 -10.26 8.22
CA PHE A 113 19.37 -10.04 8.50
C PHE A 113 18.63 -11.38 8.51
N ASN A 114 17.79 -11.57 9.51
CA ASN A 114 16.93 -12.72 9.70
C ASN A 114 15.73 -12.29 10.56
N PRO A 115 14.49 -12.21 10.02
CA PRO A 115 14.09 -12.65 8.67
C PRO A 115 14.49 -11.70 7.52
N VAL A 116 14.43 -12.24 6.27
CA VAL A 116 14.48 -11.48 5.03
C VAL A 116 13.12 -11.57 4.33
N ILE A 117 12.47 -10.43 4.10
CA ILE A 117 11.11 -10.35 3.61
C ILE A 117 11.10 -9.68 2.23
N GLY A 118 10.62 -10.39 1.22
CA GLY A 118 10.29 -9.85 -0.10
C GLY A 118 8.84 -9.37 -0.11
N VAL A 119 8.63 -8.10 -0.38
CA VAL A 119 7.28 -7.52 -0.45
C VAL A 119 6.83 -7.59 -1.91
N GLY A 120 5.81 -8.43 -2.19
CA GLY A 120 5.24 -8.61 -3.52
C GLY A 120 5.59 -9.93 -4.21
N PHE A 121 4.61 -10.41 -4.97
CA PHE A 121 4.65 -11.72 -5.63
C PHE A 121 5.85 -11.91 -6.59
N LEU A 122 6.38 -10.81 -7.15
CA LEU A 122 7.55 -10.82 -8.02
C LEU A 122 8.84 -11.31 -7.33
N TYR A 123 8.87 -11.32 -6.00
CA TYR A 123 9.99 -11.89 -5.25
C TYR A 123 9.96 -13.42 -5.18
N SER A 124 8.87 -14.10 -5.53
CA SER A 124 8.74 -15.55 -5.35
C SER A 124 9.83 -16.38 -6.02
N PRO A 125 10.21 -16.14 -7.30
CA PRO A 125 11.31 -16.87 -7.92
C PRO A 125 12.65 -16.57 -7.24
N ALA A 126 12.92 -15.33 -6.92
CA ALA A 126 14.15 -14.88 -6.28
C ALA A 126 14.28 -15.45 -4.85
N ALA A 127 13.22 -15.41 -4.06
CA ALA A 127 13.20 -15.98 -2.72
C ALA A 127 13.42 -17.49 -2.71
N ALA A 128 12.78 -18.21 -3.63
CA ALA A 128 12.97 -19.65 -3.79
C ALA A 128 14.43 -20.03 -4.12
N GLU A 129 15.14 -19.21 -4.93
CA GLU A 129 16.56 -19.38 -5.24
C GLU A 129 17.42 -19.09 -4.00
N VAL A 130 17.23 -17.90 -3.37
CA VAL A 130 18.11 -17.43 -2.31
C VAL A 130 17.92 -18.19 -1.00
N ALA A 131 16.71 -18.62 -0.66
CA ALA A 131 16.45 -19.42 0.53
C ALA A 131 17.26 -20.73 0.54
N ALA A 132 17.47 -21.34 -0.62
CA ALA A 132 18.30 -22.55 -0.74
C ALA A 132 19.80 -22.27 -0.51
N GLU A 133 20.26 -21.04 -0.70
CA GLU A 133 21.66 -20.63 -0.45
C GLU A 133 21.92 -20.35 1.02
N PHE A 134 20.90 -19.92 1.79
CA PHE A 134 20.98 -19.49 3.19
C PHE A 134 20.05 -20.30 4.10
N PRO A 135 20.33 -21.58 4.36
CA PRO A 135 19.43 -22.47 5.10
C PRO A 135 19.21 -22.09 6.58
N ASP A 136 20.02 -21.21 7.12
CA ASP A 136 19.91 -20.71 8.51
C ASP A 136 19.19 -19.33 8.58
N THR A 137 18.70 -18.81 7.46
CA THR A 137 17.96 -17.54 7.37
C THR A 137 16.52 -17.83 6.96
N GLU A 138 15.56 -17.29 7.69
CA GLU A 138 14.14 -17.38 7.37
C GLU A 138 13.75 -16.32 6.33
N PHE A 139 12.98 -16.74 5.34
CA PHE A 139 12.48 -15.88 4.28
C PHE A 139 10.96 -15.86 4.28
N ALA A 140 10.40 -14.69 3.93
CA ALA A 140 8.97 -14.57 3.65
C ALA A 140 8.74 -13.81 2.34
N VAL A 141 7.67 -14.15 1.63
CA VAL A 141 7.20 -13.37 0.48
C VAL A 141 5.75 -12.96 0.71
N ILE A 142 5.50 -11.66 0.71
CA ILE A 142 4.15 -11.12 0.75
C ILE A 142 3.48 -11.34 -0.62
N ASP A 143 2.27 -11.87 -0.63
CA ASP A 143 1.56 -12.32 -1.83
C ASP A 143 2.33 -13.40 -2.61
N GLY A 144 3.13 -14.20 -1.91
CA GLY A 144 4.05 -15.16 -2.52
C GLY A 144 3.36 -16.36 -3.16
N TYR A 145 4.08 -16.95 -4.11
CA TYR A 145 3.78 -18.26 -4.71
C TYR A 145 5.06 -19.12 -4.82
N SER A 146 6.02 -18.90 -3.93
CA SER A 146 7.34 -19.54 -3.91
C SER A 146 7.24 -21.06 -3.81
N GLU A 147 6.24 -21.57 -3.09
CA GLU A 147 5.97 -23.01 -2.95
C GLU A 147 5.75 -23.69 -4.32
N PHE A 148 5.18 -22.97 -5.28
CA PHE A 148 4.97 -23.47 -6.64
C PHE A 148 6.22 -23.36 -7.51
N VAL A 149 7.20 -22.54 -7.13
CA VAL A 149 8.49 -22.41 -7.82
C VAL A 149 9.47 -23.46 -7.32
N ALA A 150 9.84 -23.39 -6.04
CA ALA A 150 10.69 -24.38 -5.36
C ALA A 150 10.47 -24.27 -3.84
N PRO A 151 9.74 -25.20 -3.23
CA PRO A 151 9.50 -25.18 -1.79
C PRO A 151 10.81 -25.32 -1.01
N ALA A 152 10.94 -24.56 0.08
CA ALA A 152 12.07 -24.63 1.01
C ALA A 152 11.57 -24.59 2.45
N ASP A 153 12.28 -25.27 3.37
CA ASP A 153 11.86 -25.38 4.77
C ASP A 153 11.97 -24.03 5.52
N ASN A 154 12.74 -23.09 4.99
CA ASN A 154 13.00 -21.75 5.54
C ASN A 154 12.37 -20.63 4.70
N LEU A 155 11.29 -20.93 3.97
CA LEU A 155 10.59 -19.96 3.13
C LEU A 155 9.08 -20.09 3.31
N VAL A 156 8.41 -18.96 3.59
CA VAL A 156 6.96 -18.91 3.73
C VAL A 156 6.35 -17.89 2.77
N ASP A 157 5.22 -18.26 2.15
CA ASP A 157 4.37 -17.34 1.39
C ASP A 157 3.25 -16.82 2.30
N LEU A 158 3.22 -15.51 2.54
CA LEU A 158 2.19 -14.83 3.32
C LEU A 158 1.17 -14.24 2.35
N THR A 159 0.02 -14.87 2.24
CA THR A 159 -1.03 -14.55 1.28
C THR A 159 -2.30 -14.08 1.96
N PHE A 160 -3.23 -13.50 1.21
CA PHE A 160 -4.45 -12.91 1.75
C PHE A 160 -5.66 -13.34 0.94
N ALA A 161 -6.83 -13.40 1.60
CA ALA A 161 -8.11 -13.60 0.94
C ALA A 161 -8.61 -12.27 0.34
N ALA A 162 -7.89 -11.78 -0.68
CA ALA A 162 -8.17 -10.49 -1.31
C ALA A 162 -9.59 -10.40 -1.89
N ASN A 163 -10.13 -11.54 -2.36
CA ASN A 163 -11.50 -11.67 -2.82
C ASN A 163 -12.51 -11.37 -1.70
N GLU A 164 -12.28 -11.83 -0.46
CA GLU A 164 -13.21 -11.63 0.65
C GLU A 164 -13.30 -10.16 1.08
N GLY A 165 -12.13 -9.49 1.28
CA GLY A 165 -12.11 -8.07 1.59
C GLY A 165 -12.69 -7.22 0.46
N SER A 166 -12.39 -7.57 -0.80
CA SER A 166 -12.95 -6.89 -1.97
C SER A 166 -14.45 -7.08 -2.12
N PHE A 167 -14.99 -8.24 -1.69
CA PHE A 167 -16.44 -8.45 -1.65
C PHE A 167 -17.13 -7.42 -0.75
N LEU A 168 -16.60 -7.18 0.45
CA LEU A 168 -17.17 -6.23 1.39
C LEU A 168 -17.18 -4.80 0.86
N VAL A 169 -16.08 -4.35 0.26
CA VAL A 169 -16.06 -3.01 -0.35
C VAL A 169 -16.86 -2.94 -1.64
N GLY A 170 -17.10 -4.07 -2.32
CA GLY A 170 -18.05 -4.19 -3.42
C GLY A 170 -19.49 -3.97 -2.97
N VAL A 171 -19.87 -4.57 -1.84
CA VAL A 171 -21.18 -4.31 -1.19
C VAL A 171 -21.30 -2.84 -0.81
N ALA A 172 -20.26 -2.26 -0.17
CA ALA A 172 -20.23 -0.84 0.18
C ALA A 172 -20.41 0.07 -1.03
N ALA A 173 -19.70 -0.22 -2.12
CA ALA A 173 -19.84 0.51 -3.39
C ALA A 173 -21.27 0.46 -3.91
N ALA A 174 -21.90 -0.71 -3.94
CA ALA A 174 -23.27 -0.89 -4.42
C ALA A 174 -24.28 -0.12 -3.56
N LEU A 175 -24.16 -0.16 -2.24
CA LEU A 175 -25.07 0.51 -1.32
C LEU A 175 -24.93 2.05 -1.35
N LYS A 176 -23.75 2.56 -1.69
CA LYS A 176 -23.44 4.01 -1.73
C LYS A 176 -23.55 4.63 -3.11
N SER A 177 -23.53 3.83 -4.18
CA SER A 177 -23.71 4.34 -5.54
C SER A 177 -25.14 4.84 -5.78
N GLU A 178 -25.26 6.07 -6.27
CA GLU A 178 -26.52 6.70 -6.69
C GLU A 178 -26.78 6.50 -8.19
N SER A 179 -25.72 6.32 -9.00
CA SER A 179 -25.80 6.14 -10.45
C SER A 179 -26.06 4.69 -10.88
N ASP A 180 -25.86 3.72 -10.00
CA ASP A 180 -25.82 2.30 -10.30
C ASP A 180 -24.70 1.88 -11.28
N THR A 181 -23.72 2.76 -11.52
CA THR A 181 -22.55 2.52 -12.36
C THR A 181 -21.29 2.58 -11.49
N ILE A 182 -20.57 1.46 -11.41
CA ILE A 182 -19.48 1.26 -10.46
C ILE A 182 -18.22 0.82 -11.23
N GLY A 183 -17.06 1.38 -10.88
CA GLY A 183 -15.79 1.13 -11.54
C GLY A 183 -14.85 0.24 -10.73
N PHE A 184 -14.02 -0.54 -11.44
CA PHE A 184 -12.86 -1.24 -10.90
C PHE A 184 -11.63 -0.98 -11.78
N ILE A 185 -10.52 -0.58 -11.15
CA ILE A 185 -9.23 -0.37 -11.83
C ILE A 185 -8.22 -1.34 -11.23
N GLY A 186 -7.77 -2.32 -12.02
CA GLY A 186 -6.67 -3.22 -11.67
C GLY A 186 -5.35 -2.75 -12.27
N GLY A 187 -4.23 -3.03 -11.62
CA GLY A 187 -2.90 -2.83 -12.19
C GLY A 187 -2.69 -3.73 -13.40
N THR A 188 -2.51 -5.02 -13.17
CA THR A 188 -2.31 -6.05 -14.22
C THR A 188 -3.44 -7.09 -14.21
N PRO A 189 -3.69 -7.80 -15.34
CA PRO A 189 -4.67 -8.87 -15.37
C PRO A 189 -4.11 -10.22 -14.84
N GLY A 190 -3.15 -10.17 -13.90
CA GLY A 190 -2.63 -11.34 -13.20
C GLY A 190 -3.65 -11.99 -12.27
N ASP A 191 -3.43 -13.24 -11.87
CA ASP A 191 -4.39 -14.01 -11.07
C ASP A 191 -4.66 -13.34 -9.72
N LEU A 192 -3.63 -12.78 -9.06
CA LEU A 192 -3.78 -12.05 -7.80
C LEU A 192 -4.76 -10.87 -7.94
N ILE A 193 -4.60 -10.02 -8.96
CA ILE A 193 -5.47 -8.83 -9.12
C ILE A 193 -6.87 -9.23 -9.58
N LYS A 194 -7.00 -10.37 -10.26
CA LYS A 194 -8.32 -10.95 -10.57
C LYS A 194 -9.07 -11.44 -9.34
N GLU A 195 -8.39 -11.82 -8.26
CA GLU A 195 -9.08 -12.12 -6.99
C GLU A 195 -9.77 -10.88 -6.42
N PHE A 196 -9.12 -9.70 -6.48
CA PHE A 196 -9.75 -8.43 -6.09
C PHE A 196 -10.95 -8.10 -6.98
N GLU A 197 -10.81 -8.21 -8.31
CA GLU A 197 -11.92 -7.99 -9.25
C GLU A 197 -13.09 -8.94 -8.95
N ALA A 198 -12.82 -10.24 -8.84
CA ALA A 198 -13.85 -11.25 -8.64
C ALA A 198 -14.65 -11.02 -7.36
N GLY A 199 -13.96 -10.75 -6.25
CA GLY A 199 -14.59 -10.42 -4.99
C GLY A 199 -15.43 -9.15 -5.08
N PHE A 200 -14.87 -8.08 -5.62
CA PHE A 200 -15.56 -6.80 -5.79
C PHE A 200 -16.83 -6.93 -6.64
N VAL A 201 -16.73 -7.56 -7.80
CA VAL A 201 -17.86 -7.81 -8.70
C VAL A 201 -18.94 -8.64 -8.01
N ALA A 202 -18.54 -9.70 -7.28
CA ALA A 202 -19.48 -10.53 -6.53
C ALA A 202 -20.20 -9.75 -5.43
N GLY A 203 -19.47 -8.90 -4.66
CA GLY A 203 -20.06 -8.03 -3.64
C GLY A 203 -21.05 -7.03 -4.21
N VAL A 204 -20.68 -6.33 -5.30
CA VAL A 204 -21.61 -5.42 -6.00
C VAL A 204 -22.87 -6.16 -6.43
N LYS A 205 -22.73 -7.33 -7.03
CA LYS A 205 -23.87 -8.12 -7.52
C LYS A 205 -24.72 -8.71 -6.40
N ALA A 206 -24.15 -8.99 -5.24
CA ALA A 206 -24.89 -9.45 -4.07
C ALA A 206 -25.83 -8.36 -3.54
N ALA A 207 -25.37 -7.11 -3.45
CA ALA A 207 -26.17 -6.00 -2.95
C ALA A 207 -27.04 -5.36 -4.04
N LYS A 208 -26.54 -5.27 -5.28
CA LYS A 208 -27.22 -4.58 -6.39
C LYS A 208 -27.03 -5.34 -7.72
N PRO A 209 -27.83 -6.41 -7.98
CA PRO A 209 -27.63 -7.29 -9.15
C PRO A 209 -27.65 -6.59 -10.52
N GLU A 210 -28.40 -5.48 -10.64
CA GLU A 210 -28.57 -4.73 -11.90
C GLU A 210 -27.52 -3.62 -12.11
N ALA A 211 -26.60 -3.38 -11.13
CA ALA A 211 -25.58 -2.36 -11.26
C ALA A 211 -24.68 -2.61 -12.49
N GLU A 212 -24.35 -1.56 -13.21
CA GLU A 212 -23.36 -1.60 -14.30
C GLU A 212 -21.95 -1.60 -13.71
N LEU A 213 -21.11 -2.51 -14.20
CA LEU A 213 -19.71 -2.61 -13.78
C LEU A 213 -18.78 -2.24 -14.92
N LEU A 214 -17.88 -1.32 -14.66
CA LEU A 214 -16.83 -0.89 -15.57
C LEU A 214 -15.49 -1.42 -15.04
N VAL A 215 -14.93 -2.42 -15.70
CA VAL A 215 -13.65 -3.02 -15.32
C VAL A 215 -12.56 -2.59 -16.31
N GLN A 216 -11.42 -2.12 -15.80
CA GLN A 216 -10.26 -1.77 -16.62
C GLN A 216 -8.97 -2.14 -15.88
N TYR A 217 -8.03 -2.72 -16.61
CA TYR A 217 -6.65 -2.89 -16.18
C TYR A 217 -5.77 -1.82 -16.84
N LEU A 218 -4.75 -1.35 -16.13
CA LEU A 218 -3.83 -0.32 -16.63
C LEU A 218 -2.94 -0.86 -17.75
N THR A 219 -2.68 -2.16 -17.75
CA THR A 219 -2.01 -2.88 -18.84
C THR A 219 -2.79 -4.14 -19.20
N GLN A 220 -2.48 -4.76 -20.34
CA GLN A 220 -2.98 -6.09 -20.71
C GLN A 220 -1.90 -7.17 -20.55
N ASP A 221 -0.71 -6.79 -20.15
CA ASP A 221 0.39 -7.70 -19.86
C ASP A 221 0.36 -8.06 -18.35
N PRO A 222 0.17 -9.32 -17.96
CA PRO A 222 0.13 -9.72 -16.55
C PRO A 222 1.48 -9.56 -15.83
N ASP A 223 2.58 -9.46 -16.59
CA ASP A 223 3.94 -9.38 -16.06
C ASP A 223 4.47 -7.92 -16.03
N ASP A 224 3.67 -6.94 -16.48
CA ASP A 224 4.03 -5.53 -16.52
C ASP A 224 3.85 -4.87 -15.16
N SER A 225 4.88 -4.91 -14.33
CA SER A 225 4.87 -4.32 -12.98
C SER A 225 4.80 -2.79 -12.96
N ASP A 226 5.17 -2.10 -14.06
CA ASP A 226 5.09 -0.63 -14.15
C ASP A 226 3.64 -0.12 -14.02
N ALA A 227 2.66 -0.99 -14.25
CA ALA A 227 1.24 -0.72 -14.03
C ALA A 227 0.89 -0.39 -12.55
N PHE A 228 1.75 -0.74 -11.60
CA PHE A 228 1.57 -0.38 -10.20
C PHE A 228 2.24 0.95 -9.81
N GLU A 229 2.95 1.61 -10.75
CA GLU A 229 3.61 2.90 -10.57
C GLU A 229 3.22 3.94 -11.65
N ASP A 230 1.97 3.88 -12.16
CA ASP A 230 1.42 4.77 -13.18
C ASP A 230 0.19 5.57 -12.70
N PRO A 231 0.32 6.53 -11.76
CA PRO A 231 -0.80 7.37 -11.35
C PRO A 231 -1.48 8.12 -12.51
N PRO A 232 -0.77 8.65 -13.54
CA PRO A 232 -1.40 9.26 -14.68
C PRO A 232 -2.30 8.32 -15.49
N GLY A 233 -1.90 7.05 -15.65
CA GLY A 233 -2.71 6.01 -16.31
C GLY A 233 -3.98 5.70 -15.53
N ALA A 234 -3.87 5.51 -14.21
CA ALA A 234 -5.02 5.27 -13.34
C ALA A 234 -5.99 6.47 -13.31
N ARG A 235 -5.46 7.70 -13.30
CA ARG A 235 -6.27 8.91 -13.41
C ARG A 235 -7.07 8.92 -14.72
N THR A 236 -6.42 8.65 -15.85
CA THR A 236 -7.10 8.60 -17.16
C THR A 236 -8.18 7.51 -17.20
N ALA A 237 -7.92 6.34 -16.60
CA ALA A 237 -8.91 5.27 -16.49
C ALA A 237 -10.12 5.70 -15.65
N ALA A 238 -9.88 6.34 -14.50
CA ALA A 238 -10.92 6.85 -13.61
C ALA A 238 -11.77 7.94 -14.30
N GLU A 239 -11.14 8.93 -14.94
CA GLU A 239 -11.84 9.96 -15.73
C GLU A 239 -12.75 9.34 -16.79
N GLY A 240 -12.26 8.31 -17.51
CA GLY A 240 -13.05 7.59 -18.51
C GLY A 240 -14.23 6.81 -17.92
N MET A 241 -14.14 6.32 -16.69
CA MET A 241 -15.25 5.68 -15.96
C MET A 241 -16.26 6.73 -15.47
N ILE A 242 -15.80 7.85 -14.94
CA ILE A 242 -16.63 8.97 -14.48
C ILE A 242 -17.43 9.55 -15.65
N ASP A 243 -16.82 9.74 -16.83
CA ASP A 243 -17.49 10.19 -18.05
C ASP A 243 -18.60 9.23 -18.52
N ARG A 244 -18.50 7.94 -18.13
CA ARG A 244 -19.52 6.91 -18.38
C ARG A 244 -20.56 6.80 -17.29
N GLY A 245 -20.46 7.63 -16.24
CA GLY A 245 -21.43 7.73 -15.17
C GLY A 245 -21.04 6.97 -13.88
N ALA A 246 -19.84 6.42 -13.78
CA ALA A 246 -19.41 5.79 -12.53
C ALA A 246 -19.29 6.85 -11.41
N ASP A 247 -19.90 6.56 -10.27
CA ASP A 247 -19.86 7.41 -9.08
C ASP A 247 -19.14 6.76 -7.88
N VAL A 248 -18.80 5.47 -7.97
CA VAL A 248 -17.91 4.79 -7.03
C VAL A 248 -16.90 3.98 -7.83
N ILE A 249 -15.61 4.18 -7.55
CA ILE A 249 -14.54 3.48 -8.25
C ILE A 249 -13.57 2.89 -7.22
N TYR A 250 -13.31 1.58 -7.32
CA TYR A 250 -12.32 0.85 -6.52
C TYR A 250 -11.06 0.60 -7.34
N HIS A 251 -9.89 0.70 -6.71
CA HIS A 251 -8.64 0.30 -7.35
C HIS A 251 -7.93 -0.83 -6.61
N ALA A 252 -7.27 -1.71 -7.36
CA ALA A 252 -6.28 -2.67 -6.90
C ALA A 252 -5.02 -2.49 -7.78
N ALA A 253 -4.33 -1.37 -7.60
CA ALA A 253 -3.28 -0.90 -8.49
C ALA A 253 -2.11 -0.21 -7.76
N GLY A 254 -1.91 -0.48 -6.46
CA GLY A 254 -0.79 0.07 -5.68
C GLY A 254 -0.71 1.60 -5.79
N LYS A 255 0.50 2.13 -5.98
CA LYS A 255 0.76 3.58 -6.12
C LYS A 255 -0.01 4.25 -7.25
N SER A 256 -0.35 3.50 -8.31
CA SER A 256 -1.17 4.03 -9.41
C SER A 256 -2.54 4.52 -8.94
N GLY A 257 -3.08 3.94 -7.87
CA GLY A 257 -4.34 4.37 -7.25
C GLY A 257 -4.39 5.82 -6.81
N LEU A 258 -3.25 6.46 -6.56
CA LEU A 258 -3.18 7.90 -6.26
C LEU A 258 -3.74 8.75 -7.41
N GLY A 259 -3.71 8.24 -8.64
CA GLY A 259 -4.35 8.86 -9.80
C GLY A 259 -5.87 8.84 -9.73
N LEU A 260 -6.49 7.78 -9.20
CA LEU A 260 -7.92 7.72 -8.93
C LEU A 260 -8.33 8.81 -7.95
N PHE A 261 -7.58 9.00 -6.84
CA PHE A 261 -7.89 10.03 -5.86
C PHE A 261 -7.85 11.44 -6.45
N GLN A 262 -6.93 11.71 -7.38
CA GLN A 262 -6.90 12.98 -8.12
C GLN A 262 -8.14 13.14 -9.01
N ALA A 263 -8.55 12.10 -9.73
CA ALA A 263 -9.70 12.14 -10.63
C ALA A 263 -11.01 12.41 -9.88
N VAL A 264 -11.24 11.76 -8.72
CA VAL A 264 -12.47 11.98 -7.96
C VAL A 264 -12.53 13.37 -7.33
N VAL A 265 -11.39 13.93 -6.88
CA VAL A 265 -11.33 15.33 -6.41
C VAL A 265 -11.71 16.31 -7.51
N GLU A 266 -11.22 16.10 -8.73
CA GLU A 266 -11.54 16.96 -9.88
C GLU A 266 -12.97 16.80 -10.35
N ALA A 267 -13.55 15.60 -10.23
CA ALA A 267 -14.95 15.35 -10.54
C ALA A 267 -15.91 16.04 -9.55
N GLY A 268 -15.48 16.20 -8.29
CA GLY A 268 -16.23 16.89 -7.25
C GLY A 268 -17.17 15.99 -6.45
N GLU A 269 -18.07 16.61 -5.69
CA GLU A 269 -18.99 15.91 -4.79
C GLU A 269 -19.85 14.87 -5.52
N GLY A 270 -20.06 13.72 -4.85
CA GLY A 270 -20.89 12.63 -5.36
C GLY A 270 -20.12 11.57 -6.16
N VAL A 271 -18.79 11.71 -6.29
CA VAL A 271 -17.92 10.67 -6.86
C VAL A 271 -16.94 10.19 -5.77
N TRP A 272 -16.86 8.89 -5.61
CA TRP A 272 -16.10 8.24 -4.54
C TRP A 272 -15.00 7.34 -5.06
N ALA A 273 -13.87 7.36 -4.38
CA ALA A 273 -12.83 6.35 -4.51
C ALA A 273 -12.91 5.33 -3.37
N ILE A 274 -12.55 4.09 -3.66
CA ILE A 274 -12.26 3.06 -2.66
C ILE A 274 -10.78 2.73 -2.76
N GLY A 275 -10.10 2.80 -1.62
CA GLY A 275 -8.68 2.49 -1.47
C GLY A 275 -8.40 1.00 -1.31
N VAL A 276 -7.11 0.63 -1.25
CA VAL A 276 -6.66 -0.76 -1.14
C VAL A 276 -5.46 -0.90 -0.19
N ASP A 277 -5.30 -2.08 0.38
CA ASP A 277 -4.25 -2.53 1.32
C ASP A 277 -4.26 -1.78 2.65
N SER A 278 -4.00 -0.49 2.63
CA SER A 278 -3.97 0.40 3.80
C SER A 278 -5.26 1.21 3.93
N ASP A 279 -5.49 1.76 5.11
CA ASP A 279 -6.52 2.80 5.30
C ASP A 279 -6.06 4.11 4.65
N GLN A 280 -6.33 4.23 3.35
CA GLN A 280 -5.84 5.34 2.55
C GLN A 280 -6.51 6.68 2.88
N TYR A 281 -7.63 6.68 3.60
CA TYR A 281 -8.18 7.92 4.16
C TYR A 281 -7.20 8.61 5.11
N LEU A 282 -6.47 7.84 5.92
CA LEU A 282 -5.54 8.39 6.93
C LEU A 282 -4.27 8.98 6.31
N THR A 283 -3.88 8.52 5.11
CA THR A 283 -2.66 8.94 4.42
C THR A 283 -2.92 9.94 3.30
N ALA A 284 -4.17 10.03 2.85
CA ALA A 284 -4.59 10.96 1.81
C ALA A 284 -4.53 12.43 2.26
N SER A 285 -4.35 13.34 1.30
CA SER A 285 -4.37 14.77 1.56
C SER A 285 -5.78 15.25 1.97
N ALA A 286 -5.84 16.37 2.67
CA ALA A 286 -7.08 16.92 3.23
C ALA A 286 -8.16 17.23 2.15
N ASP A 287 -7.77 17.43 0.91
CA ASP A 287 -8.67 17.63 -0.23
C ASP A 287 -9.14 16.31 -0.85
N GLN A 288 -8.42 15.21 -0.66
CA GLN A 288 -8.79 13.88 -1.13
C GLN A 288 -9.68 13.12 -0.12
N GLN A 289 -9.39 13.26 1.18
CA GLN A 289 -10.12 12.55 2.24
C GLN A 289 -11.65 12.58 2.11
N PRO A 290 -12.31 13.72 1.76
CA PRO A 290 -13.76 13.77 1.65
C PRO A 290 -14.36 12.89 0.56
N GLN A 291 -13.55 12.31 -0.34
CA GLN A 291 -13.99 11.49 -1.46
C GLN A 291 -13.44 10.06 -1.41
N ILE A 292 -12.80 9.67 -0.30
CA ILE A 292 -12.41 8.27 -0.04
C ILE A 292 -13.50 7.63 0.80
N LEU A 293 -14.34 6.82 0.17
CA LEU A 293 -15.51 6.18 0.77
C LEU A 293 -15.11 5.21 1.88
N THR A 294 -14.16 4.35 1.58
CA THR A 294 -13.56 3.31 2.42
C THR A 294 -12.27 2.83 1.77
N SER A 295 -11.57 1.89 2.41
CA SER A 295 -10.46 1.15 1.81
C SER A 295 -10.65 -0.33 2.10
N MET A 296 -10.37 -1.19 1.11
CA MET A 296 -10.20 -2.62 1.33
C MET A 296 -8.88 -2.81 2.09
N LEU A 297 -8.97 -3.31 3.30
CA LEU A 297 -7.81 -3.53 4.17
C LEU A 297 -7.22 -4.92 3.91
N LYS A 298 -5.90 -4.95 3.74
CA LYS A 298 -5.09 -6.15 3.63
C LYS A 298 -3.95 -6.01 4.63
N ARG A 299 -4.00 -6.81 5.69
CA ARG A 299 -3.20 -6.61 6.90
C ARG A 299 -1.78 -7.17 6.75
N ILE A 300 -1.05 -6.61 5.78
CA ILE A 300 0.38 -6.90 5.55
C ILE A 300 1.19 -6.56 6.80
N ASP A 301 0.84 -5.46 7.46
CA ASP A 301 1.41 -5.03 8.73
C ASP A 301 1.34 -6.12 9.79
N THR A 302 0.17 -6.75 9.93
CA THR A 302 -0.04 -7.85 10.87
C THR A 302 0.75 -9.09 10.45
N ALA A 303 0.74 -9.44 9.15
CA ALA A 303 1.43 -10.62 8.65
C ALA A 303 2.95 -10.57 8.89
N ILE A 304 3.58 -9.42 8.65
CA ILE A 304 5.02 -9.20 8.90
C ILE A 304 5.34 -9.28 10.40
N TYR A 305 4.51 -8.62 11.21
CA TYR A 305 4.69 -8.65 12.67
C TYR A 305 4.53 -10.07 13.22
N ASP A 306 3.46 -10.78 12.87
CA ASP A 306 3.19 -12.13 13.34
C ASP A 306 4.28 -13.12 12.92
N PHE A 307 4.75 -13.02 11.67
CA PHE A 307 5.85 -13.83 11.18
C PHE A 307 7.13 -13.61 12.01
N THR A 308 7.46 -12.34 12.24
CA THR A 308 8.65 -11.97 13.05
C THR A 308 8.51 -12.43 14.50
N ALA A 309 7.32 -12.30 15.10
CA ALA A 309 7.05 -12.73 16.47
C ALA A 309 7.13 -14.26 16.62
N ALA A 310 6.57 -15.02 15.67
CA ALA A 310 6.62 -16.49 15.65
C ALA A 310 8.08 -17.01 15.64
N MET A 311 8.95 -16.38 14.85
CA MET A 311 10.38 -16.72 14.85
C MET A 311 11.04 -16.49 16.21
N MET A 312 10.69 -15.44 16.95
CA MET A 312 11.22 -15.20 18.31
C MET A 312 10.78 -16.30 19.30
N GLU A 313 9.63 -16.91 19.07
CA GLU A 313 9.14 -18.04 19.86
C GLU A 313 9.80 -19.37 19.47
N GLY A 314 10.68 -19.35 18.47
CA GLY A 314 11.41 -20.50 17.97
C GLY A 314 10.59 -21.34 17.00
N GLU A 315 9.58 -20.77 16.37
CA GLU A 315 8.87 -21.37 15.25
C GLU A 315 9.70 -21.21 13.97
N GLU A 316 9.63 -22.17 13.07
CA GLU A 316 10.24 -22.16 11.75
C GLU A 316 9.10 -22.20 10.71
N PRO A 317 8.47 -21.04 10.41
CA PRO A 317 7.34 -20.99 9.47
C PRO A 317 7.80 -21.33 8.06
N SER A 318 7.08 -22.24 7.40
CA SER A 318 7.35 -22.60 6.00
C SER A 318 6.06 -22.94 5.25
N GLY A 319 6.13 -22.97 3.92
CA GLY A 319 4.98 -23.22 3.07
C GLY A 319 4.12 -21.98 2.84
N GLY A 320 2.79 -22.11 2.95
CA GLY A 320 1.86 -21.00 2.73
C GLY A 320 1.01 -20.71 3.98
N ARG A 321 0.89 -19.43 4.35
CA ARG A 321 -0.08 -18.94 5.33
C ARG A 321 -1.01 -17.94 4.66
N LYS A 322 -2.31 -18.23 4.66
CA LYS A 322 -3.33 -17.32 4.13
C LYS A 322 -4.03 -16.61 5.28
N TYR A 323 -4.12 -15.30 5.17
CA TYR A 323 -4.85 -14.41 6.05
C TYR A 323 -6.21 -14.09 5.42
N ASP A 324 -7.31 -14.27 6.15
CA ASP A 324 -8.67 -14.09 5.66
C ASP A 324 -9.52 -13.24 6.62
N LEU A 325 -10.84 -13.19 6.42
CA LEU A 325 -11.75 -12.46 7.30
C LEU A 325 -11.81 -13.07 8.71
N SER A 326 -11.59 -14.38 8.87
CA SER A 326 -11.73 -15.05 10.16
C SER A 326 -10.62 -14.70 11.14
N ASP A 327 -9.45 -14.30 10.64
CA ASP A 327 -8.31 -13.83 11.44
C ASP A 327 -8.02 -12.33 11.27
N GLU A 328 -9.01 -11.59 10.75
CA GLU A 328 -8.91 -10.14 10.49
C GLU A 328 -7.76 -9.78 9.52
N GLY A 329 -7.35 -10.71 8.69
CA GLY A 329 -6.28 -10.53 7.71
C GLY A 329 -6.68 -9.68 6.52
N VAL A 330 -7.97 -9.58 6.24
CA VAL A 330 -8.58 -8.65 5.28
C VAL A 330 -9.84 -8.04 5.88
N GLY A 331 -10.30 -6.91 5.31
CA GLY A 331 -11.49 -6.25 5.81
C GLY A 331 -11.77 -4.93 5.08
N TYR A 332 -12.40 -3.99 5.78
CA TYR A 332 -12.70 -2.66 5.25
C TYR A 332 -12.46 -1.58 6.31
N SER A 333 -12.17 -0.34 5.87
CA SER A 333 -11.98 0.82 6.75
C SER A 333 -13.30 1.56 7.00
N THR A 334 -13.46 2.08 8.21
CA THR A 334 -14.57 2.99 8.57
C THR A 334 -14.12 4.44 8.70
N SER A 335 -12.87 4.76 8.38
CA SER A 335 -12.34 6.12 8.47
C SER A 335 -13.12 7.09 7.58
N GLY A 336 -13.32 8.31 8.09
CA GLY A 336 -14.17 9.32 7.45
C GLY A 336 -15.66 9.19 7.78
N GLY A 337 -16.13 8.01 8.27
CA GLY A 337 -17.52 7.81 8.70
C GLY A 337 -18.54 7.73 7.55
N PHE A 338 -18.10 7.63 6.30
CA PHE A 338 -19.00 7.68 5.13
C PHE A 338 -19.83 6.41 4.95
N ILE A 339 -19.43 5.32 5.58
CA ILE A 339 -20.13 4.03 5.53
C ILE A 339 -20.73 3.61 6.88
N ASP A 340 -20.72 4.47 7.91
CA ASP A 340 -21.20 4.13 9.26
C ASP A 340 -22.64 3.61 9.29
N ASP A 341 -23.48 4.07 8.38
CA ASP A 341 -24.88 3.67 8.25
C ASP A 341 -25.09 2.28 7.63
N ILE A 342 -24.04 1.69 7.05
CA ILE A 342 -24.12 0.36 6.40
C ILE A 342 -23.17 -0.67 7.02
N THR A 343 -22.37 -0.32 8.04
CA THR A 343 -21.42 -1.26 8.69
C THR A 343 -22.09 -2.53 9.17
N GLY A 344 -23.30 -2.45 9.74
CA GLY A 344 -24.04 -3.62 10.18
C GLY A 344 -24.38 -4.61 9.05
N GLU A 345 -24.64 -4.11 7.84
CA GLU A 345 -24.88 -4.97 6.68
C GLU A 345 -23.57 -5.58 6.16
N LEU A 346 -22.46 -4.81 6.19
CA LEU A 346 -21.14 -5.31 5.82
C LEU A 346 -20.67 -6.41 6.80
N ASP A 347 -20.89 -6.23 8.10
CA ASP A 347 -20.55 -7.21 9.13
C ASP A 347 -21.38 -8.49 8.99
N ASP A 348 -22.68 -8.38 8.63
CA ASP A 348 -23.52 -9.54 8.33
C ASP A 348 -23.02 -10.33 7.12
N TYR A 349 -22.54 -9.65 6.05
CA TYR A 349 -21.90 -10.31 4.91
C TYR A 349 -20.56 -10.96 5.30
N ALA A 350 -19.73 -10.27 6.08
CA ALA A 350 -18.46 -10.81 6.57
C ALA A 350 -18.70 -12.10 7.36
N GLN A 351 -19.70 -12.13 8.26
CA GLN A 351 -20.03 -13.31 9.04
C GLN A 351 -20.52 -14.47 8.16
N GLN A 352 -21.33 -14.19 7.13
CA GLN A 352 -21.79 -15.22 6.19
C GLN A 352 -20.63 -15.83 5.38
N ILE A 353 -19.59 -15.02 5.06
CA ILE A 353 -18.38 -15.52 4.41
C ILE A 353 -17.58 -16.39 5.38
N ILE A 354 -17.37 -15.94 6.62
CA ILE A 354 -16.65 -16.69 7.67
C ILE A 354 -17.35 -18.02 7.98
N ASP A 355 -18.66 -18.03 8.01
CA ASP A 355 -19.47 -19.25 8.25
C ASP A 355 -19.57 -20.18 7.02
N GLY A 356 -19.02 -19.74 5.87
CA GLY A 356 -19.05 -20.51 4.61
C GLY A 356 -20.44 -20.54 3.94
N GLU A 357 -21.35 -19.64 4.32
CA GLU A 357 -22.65 -19.48 3.67
C GLU A 357 -22.52 -18.76 2.32
N ILE A 358 -21.52 -17.88 2.20
CA ILE A 358 -21.11 -17.23 0.96
C ILE A 358 -19.69 -17.69 0.61
N GLU A 359 -19.54 -18.32 -0.54
CA GLU A 359 -18.24 -18.62 -1.14
C GLU A 359 -17.90 -17.52 -2.14
N VAL A 360 -16.91 -16.70 -1.80
CA VAL A 360 -16.48 -15.57 -2.66
C VAL A 360 -15.57 -16.11 -3.78
N PRO A 361 -15.89 -15.85 -5.05
CA PRO A 361 -15.06 -16.33 -6.16
C PRO A 361 -13.67 -15.70 -6.15
N THR A 362 -12.66 -16.43 -6.64
CA THR A 362 -11.27 -15.99 -6.79
C THR A 362 -10.91 -15.63 -8.23
N ALA A 363 -11.85 -15.81 -9.18
CA ALA A 363 -11.70 -15.43 -10.58
C ALA A 363 -13.01 -14.87 -11.13
N PRO A 364 -12.98 -13.85 -12.02
CA PRO A 364 -14.15 -13.23 -12.66
C PRO A 364 -14.94 -14.18 -13.57
#